data_1c033a5dfca4414d4942f09bc53c456b
#
_entry.id   1c033a5dfca4414d4942f09bc53c456b
#
_cell.length_a   1.000
_cell.length_b   1.000
_cell.length_c   1.000
_cell.angle_alpha   90.00
_cell.angle_beta   90.00
_cell.angle_gamma   90.00
#
_symmetry.space_group_name_H-M   'P 1'
#
loop_
_entity.id
_entity.type
_entity.pdbx_description
1 polymer ?
#
loop_
_entity_poly.entity_id
_entity_poly.type
_entity_poly.pdbx_seq_one_letter_code
_entity_poly.pdbx_strand_id
1 'polypeptide(L)'
;MKPNIAGVHHVALCVADVPEALMFYIDVMGCSLRADRPDFGFPGAWLDAGPQQIHLMAFGDPERSMSHFALQVDNIDAWCEHFDARSVAYQRSPHTPGAGQQVFVHDPAGNQLELNQPDH
;
A
#
# COMPACT_ATOMS: atom_id res chain seq x y z
N MET A 1 8.15 20.90 26.83
CA MET A 1 8.45 20.49 25.43
C MET A 1 7.69 19.23 25.09
N LYS A 2 7.14 19.18 23.89
CA LYS A 2 6.49 17.96 23.41
C LYS A 2 7.53 16.99 22.89
N PRO A 3 7.35 15.68 23.11
CA PRO A 3 8.12 14.68 22.39
C PRO A 3 7.92 14.82 20.88
N ASN A 4 8.87 14.32 20.13
CA ASN A 4 8.86 14.45 18.68
C ASN A 4 8.42 13.15 18.01
N ILE A 5 7.61 13.26 16.95
CA ILE A 5 7.27 12.15 16.06
C ILE A 5 8.23 12.20 14.87
N ALA A 6 8.97 11.12 14.63
CA ALA A 6 9.92 11.06 13.52
C ALA A 6 9.26 10.75 12.17
N GLY A 7 8.08 10.17 12.19
CA GLY A 7 7.35 9.80 10.98
C GLY A 7 6.56 8.52 11.15
N VAL A 8 5.98 8.02 10.07
CA VAL A 8 5.33 6.72 10.04
C VAL A 8 6.39 5.64 9.81
N HIS A 9 6.49 4.68 10.71
CA HIS A 9 7.43 3.56 10.58
C HIS A 9 6.88 2.48 9.68
N HIS A 10 5.63 2.09 9.91
CA HIS A 10 4.97 1.07 9.10
C HIS A 10 3.46 1.20 9.20
N VAL A 11 2.78 0.54 8.27
CA VAL A 11 1.34 0.27 8.36
C VAL A 11 1.15 -1.23 8.44
N ALA A 12 0.15 -1.68 9.18
CA ALA A 12 -0.17 -3.09 9.34
C ALA A 12 -1.53 -3.37 8.71
N LEU A 13 -1.60 -4.39 7.87
CA LEU A 13 -2.79 -4.74 7.11
C LEU A 13 -3.13 -6.22 7.31
N CYS A 14 -4.42 -6.51 7.49
CA CYS A 14 -4.90 -7.88 7.52
C CYS A 14 -5.11 -8.37 6.08
N VAL A 15 -4.63 -9.58 5.79
CA VAL A 15 -4.83 -10.22 4.49
C VAL A 15 -5.32 -11.64 4.70
N ALA A 16 -6.06 -12.17 3.73
CA ALA A 16 -6.57 -13.54 3.81
C ALA A 16 -5.52 -14.57 3.40
N ASP A 17 -4.70 -14.25 2.41
CA ASP A 17 -3.75 -15.16 1.78
C ASP A 17 -2.44 -14.42 1.55
N VAL A 18 -1.38 -14.84 2.27
CA VAL A 18 -0.09 -14.15 2.18
C VAL A 18 0.56 -14.27 0.80
N PRO A 19 0.65 -15.49 0.17
CA PRO A 19 1.21 -15.57 -1.17
C PRO A 19 0.51 -14.68 -2.20
N GLU A 20 -0.82 -14.61 -2.16
CA GLU A 20 -1.59 -13.76 -3.07
C GLU A 20 -1.29 -12.28 -2.81
N ALA A 21 -1.23 -11.87 -1.54
CA ALA A 21 -0.87 -10.50 -1.17
C ALA A 21 0.54 -10.15 -1.61
N LEU A 22 1.52 -11.06 -1.50
CA LEU A 22 2.89 -10.84 -1.94
C LEU A 22 2.99 -10.65 -3.44
N MET A 23 2.23 -11.39 -4.23
CA MET A 23 2.17 -11.17 -5.68
C MET A 23 1.73 -9.75 -5.99
N PHE A 24 0.75 -9.24 -5.27
CA PHE A 24 0.27 -7.87 -5.45
C PHE A 24 1.33 -6.85 -5.01
N TYR A 25 1.79 -6.93 -3.77
CA TYR A 25 2.69 -5.89 -3.23
C TYR A 25 4.08 -5.92 -3.85
N ILE A 26 4.60 -7.06 -4.22
CA ILE A 26 5.92 -7.19 -4.83
C ILE A 26 5.84 -7.05 -6.35
N ASP A 27 5.03 -7.86 -7.02
CA ASP A 27 5.03 -7.92 -8.48
C ASP A 27 4.29 -6.73 -9.10
N VAL A 28 3.18 -6.28 -8.50
CA VAL A 28 2.42 -5.15 -9.02
C VAL A 28 2.96 -3.83 -8.46
N MET A 29 3.06 -3.71 -7.14
CA MET A 29 3.40 -2.44 -6.49
C MET A 29 4.90 -2.17 -6.39
N GLY A 30 5.75 -3.18 -6.51
CA GLY A 30 7.19 -3.01 -6.49
C GLY A 30 7.81 -2.91 -5.10
N CYS A 31 7.10 -3.36 -4.06
CA CYS A 31 7.68 -3.47 -2.73
C CYS A 31 8.71 -4.59 -2.66
N SER A 32 9.60 -4.55 -1.68
CA SER A 32 10.62 -5.58 -1.47
C SER A 32 10.35 -6.36 -0.20
N LEU A 33 10.49 -7.69 -0.26
CA LEU A 33 10.30 -8.55 0.91
C LEU A 33 11.47 -8.41 1.87
N ARG A 34 11.16 -8.19 3.16
CA ARG A 34 12.17 -8.18 4.22
C ARG A 34 12.37 -9.61 4.75
N ALA A 35 13.60 -9.89 5.19
CA ALA A 35 13.97 -11.21 5.71
C ALA A 35 13.95 -11.26 7.24
N ASP A 36 13.66 -10.15 7.91
CA ASP A 36 13.82 -10.01 9.36
C ASP A 36 12.53 -10.13 10.17
N ARG A 37 11.43 -10.55 9.55
CA ARG A 37 10.18 -10.75 10.27
C ARG A 37 10.31 -11.91 11.25
N PRO A 38 10.07 -11.68 12.57
CA PRO A 38 10.05 -12.80 13.53
C PRO A 38 8.89 -13.76 13.28
N ASP A 39 8.99 -14.95 13.85
CA ASP A 39 7.88 -15.89 13.86
C ASP A 39 6.90 -15.50 14.97
N PHE A 40 5.74 -14.96 14.56
CA PHE A 40 4.69 -14.55 15.49
C PHE A 40 3.65 -15.66 15.75
N GLY A 41 3.82 -16.84 15.14
CA GLY A 41 2.85 -17.93 15.27
C GLY A 41 1.67 -17.83 14.29
N PHE A 42 1.68 -16.87 13.37
CA PHE A 42 0.70 -16.76 12.28
C PHE A 42 1.41 -16.30 11.00
N PRO A 43 0.87 -16.63 9.82
CA PRO A 43 1.48 -16.21 8.57
C PRO A 43 1.43 -14.69 8.38
N GLY A 44 2.43 -14.15 7.74
CA GLY A 44 2.51 -12.75 7.42
C GLY A 44 3.78 -12.44 6.65
N ALA A 45 4.02 -11.16 6.42
CA ALA A 45 5.22 -10.71 5.73
C ALA A 45 5.49 -9.25 6.07
N TRP A 46 6.74 -8.87 6.07
CA TRP A 46 7.18 -7.49 6.18
C TRP A 46 7.80 -7.06 4.87
N LEU A 47 7.40 -5.89 4.40
CA LEU A 47 7.83 -5.35 3.11
C LEU A 47 8.40 -3.95 3.29
N ASP A 48 9.39 -3.61 2.46
CA ASP A 48 9.83 -2.22 2.31
C ASP A 48 9.02 -1.55 1.21
N ALA A 49 8.52 -0.35 1.50
CA ALA A 49 7.88 0.55 0.56
C ALA A 49 8.59 1.89 0.65
N GLY A 50 9.69 2.05 -0.10
CA GLY A 50 10.59 3.17 0.10
C GLY A 50 11.20 3.14 1.50
N PRO A 51 11.21 4.27 2.24
CA PRO A 51 11.77 4.30 3.59
C PRO A 51 10.84 3.78 4.68
N GLN A 52 9.58 3.48 4.37
CA GLN A 52 8.61 2.93 5.30
C GLN A 52 8.40 1.44 5.05
N GLN A 53 7.62 0.81 5.92
CA GLN A 53 7.33 -0.61 5.80
C GLN A 53 5.83 -0.87 5.75
N ILE A 54 5.46 -1.98 5.12
CA ILE A 54 4.12 -2.54 5.15
C ILE A 54 4.23 -3.91 5.81
N HIS A 55 3.44 -4.12 6.86
CA HIS A 55 3.38 -5.39 7.58
C HIS A 55 2.05 -6.08 7.26
N LEU A 56 2.12 -7.27 6.70
CA LEU A 56 0.95 -8.08 6.36
C LEU A 56 0.72 -9.12 7.44
N MET A 57 -0.53 -9.31 7.86
CA MET A 57 -0.92 -10.24 8.90
C MET A 57 -2.09 -11.09 8.39
N ALA A 58 -1.90 -12.41 8.35
CA ALA A 58 -2.94 -13.31 7.88
C ALA A 58 -3.82 -13.78 9.04
N PHE A 59 -4.56 -12.85 9.65
CA PHE A 59 -5.59 -13.20 10.60
C PHE A 59 -6.70 -12.15 10.58
N GLY A 60 -7.93 -12.59 10.88
CA GLY A 60 -9.11 -11.72 10.80
C GLY A 60 -9.49 -11.39 9.37
N ASP A 61 -10.59 -10.70 9.22
CA ASP A 61 -11.03 -10.18 7.93
C ASP A 61 -10.69 -8.70 7.83
N PRO A 62 -10.19 -8.24 6.67
CA PRO A 62 -9.98 -6.81 6.46
C PRO A 62 -11.31 -6.06 6.58
N GLU A 63 -11.33 -4.98 7.36
CA GLU A 63 -12.49 -4.10 7.41
C GLU A 63 -12.58 -3.31 6.10
N ARG A 64 -13.74 -3.37 5.47
CA ARG A 64 -14.04 -2.51 4.33
C ARG A 64 -14.50 -1.15 4.86
N SER A 65 -13.62 -0.17 4.83
CA SER A 65 -13.90 1.17 5.30
C SER A 65 -13.29 2.20 4.35
N MET A 66 -13.51 3.48 4.65
CA MET A 66 -12.82 4.57 3.96
C MET A 66 -11.37 4.71 4.41
N SER A 67 -10.95 3.95 5.39
CA SER A 67 -9.57 3.94 5.85
C SER A 67 -8.64 3.43 4.76
N HIS A 68 -7.52 4.11 4.60
CA HIS A 68 -6.53 3.77 3.58
C HIS A 68 -5.18 4.34 3.99
N PHE A 69 -4.15 3.97 3.28
CA PHE A 69 -2.88 4.67 3.37
C PHE A 69 -2.46 5.11 1.96
N ALA A 70 -1.65 6.15 1.90
CA ALA A 70 -1.21 6.73 0.64
C ALA A 70 0.27 6.49 0.42
N LEU A 71 0.62 6.11 -0.81
CA LEU A 71 1.99 6.01 -1.29
C LEU A 71 2.27 7.22 -2.17
N GLN A 72 3.34 7.95 -1.89
CA GLN A 72 3.75 9.05 -2.74
C GLN A 72 4.43 8.51 -3.99
N VAL A 73 4.02 9.03 -5.15
CA VAL A 73 4.58 8.65 -6.44
C VAL A 73 4.94 9.91 -7.24
N ASP A 74 5.83 9.76 -8.21
CA ASP A 74 6.30 10.89 -9.02
C ASP A 74 5.51 11.04 -10.32
N ASN A 75 4.90 9.96 -10.81
CA ASN A 75 4.23 9.96 -12.12
C ASN A 75 3.00 9.08 -12.08
N ILE A 76 1.85 9.69 -11.78
CA ILE A 76 0.58 8.97 -11.65
C ILE A 76 0.14 8.35 -12.98
N ASP A 77 0.43 9.02 -14.11
CA ASP A 77 0.04 8.49 -15.42
C ASP A 77 0.77 7.19 -15.73
N ALA A 78 2.06 7.10 -15.38
CA ALA A 78 2.84 5.88 -15.54
C ALA A 78 2.28 4.74 -14.70
N TRP A 79 1.79 5.04 -13.51
CA TRP A 79 1.15 4.04 -12.65
C TRP A 79 -0.17 3.53 -13.24
N CYS A 80 -0.98 4.42 -13.82
CA CYS A 80 -2.21 4.01 -14.50
C CYS A 80 -1.90 3.08 -15.67
N GLU A 81 -0.90 3.41 -16.48
CA GLU A 81 -0.45 2.54 -17.59
C GLU A 81 0.04 1.18 -17.09
N HIS A 82 0.78 1.18 -15.97
CA HIS A 82 1.27 -0.04 -15.34
C HIS A 82 0.11 -0.94 -14.87
N PHE A 83 -0.90 -0.33 -14.24
CA PHE A 83 -2.09 -1.08 -13.79
C PHE A 83 -2.87 -1.63 -15.00
N ASP A 84 -3.03 -0.83 -16.05
CA ASP A 84 -3.70 -1.28 -17.28
C ASP A 84 -2.98 -2.49 -17.89
N ALA A 85 -1.66 -2.45 -17.96
CA ALA A 85 -0.84 -3.53 -18.51
C ALA A 85 -0.94 -4.82 -17.67
N ARG A 86 -1.24 -4.69 -16.38
CA ARG A 86 -1.35 -5.80 -15.44
C ARG A 86 -2.81 -6.22 -15.17
N SER A 87 -3.77 -5.59 -15.83
CA SER A 87 -5.20 -5.82 -15.62
C SER A 87 -5.62 -5.59 -14.15
N VAL A 88 -5.01 -4.61 -13.51
CA VAL A 88 -5.36 -4.20 -12.15
C VAL A 88 -6.39 -3.08 -12.24
N ALA A 89 -7.55 -3.28 -11.63
CA ALA A 89 -8.59 -2.26 -11.57
C ALA A 89 -8.19 -1.13 -10.61
N TYR A 90 -8.42 0.10 -11.02
CA TYR A 90 -8.15 1.28 -10.20
C TYR A 90 -9.20 2.35 -10.48
N GLN A 91 -9.25 3.34 -9.59
CA GLN A 91 -10.13 4.49 -9.76
C GLN A 91 -9.30 5.76 -9.65
N ARG A 92 -9.33 6.58 -10.71
CA ARG A 92 -8.66 7.87 -10.72
C ARG A 92 -9.63 8.95 -10.29
N SER A 93 -9.27 9.70 -9.25
CA SER A 93 -10.07 10.83 -8.81
C SER A 93 -9.76 12.06 -9.66
N PRO A 94 -10.73 13.00 -9.83
CA PRO A 94 -10.42 14.30 -10.40
C PRO A 94 -9.36 15.02 -9.57
N HIS A 95 -8.49 15.78 -10.25
CA HIS A 95 -7.47 16.58 -9.57
C HIS A 95 -8.12 17.61 -8.65
N THR A 96 -7.67 17.64 -7.39
CA THR A 96 -8.09 18.64 -6.41
C THR A 96 -6.85 19.46 -6.01
N PRO A 97 -6.83 20.75 -6.27
CA PRO A 97 -5.69 21.59 -5.88
C PRO A 97 -5.41 21.45 -4.37
N GLY A 98 -4.14 21.27 -4.03
CA GLY A 98 -3.70 21.05 -2.64
C GLY A 98 -3.70 19.59 -2.20
N ALA A 99 -4.53 18.74 -2.81
CA ALA A 99 -4.58 17.31 -2.49
C ALA A 99 -3.78 16.45 -3.49
N GLY A 100 -3.28 17.05 -4.58
CA GLY A 100 -2.54 16.35 -5.62
C GLY A 100 -3.43 15.52 -6.52
N GLN A 101 -2.78 14.71 -7.34
CA GLN A 101 -3.45 13.71 -8.17
C GLN A 101 -3.51 12.38 -7.43
N GLN A 102 -4.66 11.73 -7.46
CA GLN A 102 -4.93 10.55 -6.66
C GLN A 102 -5.47 9.40 -7.51
N VAL A 103 -4.94 8.21 -7.26
CA VAL A 103 -5.45 6.95 -7.80
C VAL A 103 -5.67 6.00 -6.64
N PHE A 104 -6.80 5.32 -6.62
CA PHE A 104 -7.16 4.34 -5.59
C PHE A 104 -7.15 2.94 -6.19
N VAL A 105 -6.57 2.01 -5.45
CA VAL A 105 -6.50 0.60 -5.83
C VAL A 105 -6.75 -0.23 -4.57
N HIS A 106 -7.24 -1.46 -4.74
CA HIS A 106 -7.44 -2.39 -3.63
C HIS A 106 -6.48 -3.56 -3.77
N ASP A 107 -5.94 -4.00 -2.64
CA ASP A 107 -5.18 -5.25 -2.61
C ASP A 107 -6.14 -6.45 -2.73
N PRO A 108 -5.64 -7.69 -2.88
CA PRO A 108 -6.51 -8.87 -3.00
C PRO A 108 -7.42 -9.11 -1.80
N ALA A 109 -7.06 -8.60 -0.62
CA ALA A 109 -7.89 -8.72 0.58
C ALA A 109 -8.93 -7.61 0.71
N GLY A 110 -8.88 -6.58 -0.16
CA GLY A 110 -9.81 -5.46 -0.15
C GLY A 110 -9.31 -4.24 0.61
N ASN A 111 -8.06 -4.23 1.09
CA ASN A 111 -7.48 -3.05 1.69
C ASN A 111 -7.30 -1.96 0.64
N GLN A 112 -7.66 -0.72 0.98
CA GLN A 112 -7.58 0.39 0.05
C GLN A 112 -6.23 1.09 0.13
N LEU A 113 -5.61 1.30 -1.02
CA LEU A 113 -4.38 2.06 -1.18
C LEU A 113 -4.65 3.28 -2.04
N GLU A 114 -4.04 4.39 -1.67
CA GLU A 114 -4.00 5.59 -2.50
C GLU A 114 -2.60 5.74 -3.08
N LEU A 115 -2.49 6.06 -4.37
CA LEU A 115 -1.26 6.58 -4.95
C LEU A 115 -1.45 8.08 -5.12
N ASN A 116 -0.53 8.86 -4.57
CA ASN A 116 -0.65 10.31 -4.54
C ASN A 116 0.58 10.95 -5.19
N GLN A 117 0.32 11.73 -6.24
CA GLN A 117 1.32 12.61 -6.82
C GLN A 117 1.04 14.02 -6.31
N PRO A 118 1.84 14.51 -5.33
CA PRO A 118 1.57 15.80 -4.72
C PRO A 118 1.68 16.95 -5.72
N ASP A 119 0.94 18.02 -5.49
CA ASP A 119 1.18 19.30 -6.14
C ASP A 119 2.51 19.87 -5.64
N HIS A 120 3.13 20.70 -6.44
CA HIS A 120 4.43 21.29 -6.10
C HIS A 120 4.33 22.40 -5.07
#